data_47656930eb04b00562dcdeee6539af1c
#
_entry.id   47656930eb04b00562dcdeee6539af1c
#
_cell.length_a   1.000
_cell.length_b   1.000
_cell.length_c   1.000
_cell.angle_alpha   90.00
_cell.angle_beta   90.00
_cell.angle_gamma   90.00
#
_symmetry.space_group_name_H-M   'P 1'
#
loop_
_entity.id
_entity.type
_entity.pdbx_description
1 polymer ?
#
loop_
_entity_poly.entity_id
_entity_poly.type
_entity_poly.pdbx_seq_one_letter_code
_entity_poly.pdbx_strand_id
1 'polypeptide(L)'
;DLATEPRWARNFGTFGSDNVLSSKLTLAYMDGFQGETIDSQSVMTMVKHFPGGGPQENGLDPHLFSGRNQIYPGNMFDYHVKPFIDAINNNLAVIMPYYGITVNQTSENVAIGFNKDLLTTLLRNELGYKGVICSDWGIINGRHWGVGDLSIEERYIKAIDAGIDQFGGEKDTEVVIELVKKG
;
A
#
# COMPACT_ATOMS: atom_id res chain seq x y z
N ASP A 1 -4.31 8.39 1.14
CA ASP A 1 -3.45 9.03 2.17
C ASP A 1 -4.19 10.16 2.87
N LEU A 2 -3.87 10.42 4.15
CA LEU A 2 -4.37 11.55 4.94
C LEU A 2 -3.24 12.52 5.27
N ALA A 3 -3.47 13.84 5.11
CA ALA A 3 -2.48 14.90 5.38
C ALA A 3 -2.32 15.16 6.90
N THR A 4 -1.93 14.15 7.68
CA THR A 4 -1.83 14.24 9.15
C THR A 4 -0.48 14.75 9.63
N GLU A 5 0.59 14.65 8.81
CA GLU A 5 1.90 15.23 9.08
C GLU A 5 2.11 16.43 8.12
N PRO A 6 1.97 17.68 8.61
CA PRO A 6 1.97 18.85 7.74
C PRO A 6 3.30 19.11 7.03
N ARG A 7 4.41 18.57 7.53
CA ARG A 7 5.74 18.69 6.91
C ARG A 7 5.97 17.71 5.76
N TRP A 8 5.10 16.70 5.61
CA TRP A 8 5.24 15.73 4.54
C TRP A 8 4.99 16.37 3.18
N ALA A 9 5.96 16.30 2.28
CA ALA A 9 5.96 16.99 1.00
C ALA A 9 4.84 16.56 0.03
N ARG A 10 4.16 15.41 0.28
CA ARG A 10 3.11 14.88 -0.62
C ARG A 10 1.68 15.17 -0.16
N ASN A 11 1.49 16.01 0.85
CA ASN A 11 0.16 16.41 1.33
C ASN A 11 -0.75 16.98 0.24
N PHE A 12 -0.18 17.63 -0.79
CA PHE A 12 -0.92 18.19 -1.92
C PHE A 12 -1.69 17.12 -2.74
N GLY A 13 -1.29 15.86 -2.66
CA GLY A 13 -1.94 14.74 -3.36
C GLY A 13 -3.03 14.03 -2.53
N THR A 14 -3.47 14.63 -1.43
CA THR A 14 -4.48 14.06 -0.53
C THR A 14 -5.78 14.87 -0.57
N PHE A 15 -6.87 14.28 -0.04
CA PHE A 15 -8.12 15.00 0.21
C PHE A 15 -8.16 15.66 1.60
N GLY A 16 -7.02 15.87 2.23
CA GLY A 16 -6.89 16.48 3.55
C GLY A 16 -6.64 15.48 4.67
N SER A 17 -6.79 15.92 5.90
CA SER A 17 -6.47 15.13 7.11
C SER A 17 -7.68 14.43 7.73
N ASP A 18 -8.91 14.82 7.37
CA ASP A 18 -10.13 14.22 7.88
C ASP A 18 -10.44 12.90 7.16
N ASN A 19 -10.52 11.79 7.90
CA ASN A 19 -10.73 10.47 7.32
C ASN A 19 -12.14 10.27 6.74
N VAL A 20 -13.17 10.91 7.31
CA VAL A 20 -14.55 10.81 6.83
C VAL A 20 -14.72 11.58 5.53
N LEU A 21 -14.18 12.79 5.46
CA LEU A 21 -14.19 13.59 4.23
C LEU A 21 -13.39 12.89 3.12
N SER A 22 -12.20 12.41 3.45
CA SER A 22 -11.34 11.68 2.49
C SER A 22 -12.02 10.42 1.97
N SER A 23 -12.72 9.66 2.83
CA SER A 23 -13.54 8.52 2.40
C SER A 23 -14.60 8.94 1.39
N LYS A 24 -15.41 9.95 1.71
CA LYS A 24 -16.50 10.43 0.84
C LYS A 24 -15.97 10.89 -0.54
N LEU A 25 -14.88 11.64 -0.56
CA LEU A 25 -14.29 12.12 -1.81
C LEU A 25 -13.67 10.97 -2.61
N THR A 26 -13.03 10.01 -1.93
CA THR A 26 -12.49 8.80 -2.58
C THR A 26 -13.62 7.98 -3.23
N LEU A 27 -14.72 7.75 -2.53
CA LEU A 27 -15.87 7.02 -3.07
C LEU A 27 -16.48 7.74 -4.28
N ALA A 28 -16.71 9.03 -4.19
CA ALA A 28 -17.24 9.82 -5.30
C ALA A 28 -16.31 9.77 -6.54
N TYR A 29 -15.00 9.77 -6.31
CA TYR A 29 -14.01 9.62 -7.38
C TYR A 29 -14.05 8.22 -8.01
N MET A 30 -14.13 7.18 -7.17
CA MET A 30 -14.27 5.79 -7.62
C MET A 30 -15.54 5.60 -8.46
N ASP A 31 -16.67 6.06 -7.96
CA ASP A 31 -17.97 5.96 -8.64
C ASP A 31 -17.95 6.63 -10.03
N GLY A 32 -17.27 7.77 -10.13
CA GLY A 32 -17.11 8.48 -11.40
C GLY A 32 -16.31 7.71 -12.46
N PHE A 33 -15.36 6.86 -12.07
CA PHE A 33 -14.51 6.09 -12.97
C PHE A 33 -14.94 4.63 -13.11
N GLN A 34 -15.25 3.95 -12.00
CA GLN A 34 -15.61 2.53 -12.01
C GLN A 34 -17.10 2.29 -12.27
N GLY A 35 -17.98 3.23 -11.85
CA GLY A 35 -19.41 3.01 -11.75
C GLY A 35 -19.76 2.17 -10.51
N GLU A 36 -21.04 1.87 -10.33
CA GLU A 36 -21.53 1.02 -9.23
C GLU A 36 -21.03 -0.43 -9.34
N THR A 37 -20.82 -0.90 -10.55
CA THR A 37 -20.28 -2.24 -10.86
C THR A 37 -19.16 -2.12 -11.90
N ILE A 38 -18.12 -2.94 -11.73
CA ILE A 38 -17.04 -3.00 -12.72
C ILE A 38 -17.50 -3.80 -13.94
N ASP A 39 -17.53 -3.17 -15.10
CA ASP A 39 -17.91 -3.76 -16.38
C ASP A 39 -17.01 -3.29 -17.54
N SER A 40 -17.40 -3.55 -18.78
CA SER A 40 -16.61 -3.19 -19.97
C SER A 40 -16.52 -1.69 -20.25
N GLN A 41 -17.27 -0.86 -19.54
CA GLN A 41 -17.24 0.60 -19.64
C GLN A 41 -16.47 1.24 -18.47
N SER A 42 -16.11 0.46 -17.47
CA SER A 42 -15.44 0.95 -16.27
C SER A 42 -13.98 1.26 -16.53
N VAL A 43 -13.49 2.31 -15.85
CA VAL A 43 -12.06 2.55 -15.66
C VAL A 43 -11.69 2.13 -14.25
N MET A 44 -10.87 1.09 -14.12
CA MET A 44 -10.43 0.58 -12.83
C MET A 44 -9.63 1.64 -12.06
N THR A 45 -10.05 1.94 -10.85
CA THR A 45 -9.35 2.87 -9.97
C THR A 45 -8.37 2.16 -9.06
N MET A 46 -7.29 2.87 -8.71
CA MET A 46 -6.31 2.41 -7.73
C MET A 46 -6.28 3.38 -6.55
N VAL A 47 -6.64 2.91 -5.36
CA VAL A 47 -6.53 3.70 -4.14
C VAL A 47 -5.18 3.45 -3.47
N LYS A 48 -4.54 4.56 -3.03
CA LYS A 48 -3.17 4.51 -2.51
C LYS A 48 -2.92 5.59 -1.45
N HIS A 49 -1.93 5.38 -0.63
CA HIS A 49 -1.05 4.20 -0.50
C HIS A 49 -1.39 3.48 0.80
N PHE A 50 -1.86 2.26 0.67
CA PHE A 50 -2.26 1.44 1.83
C PHE A 50 -1.09 1.19 2.80
N PRO A 51 -1.30 1.22 4.11
CA PRO A 51 -2.53 1.51 4.88
C PRO A 51 -2.74 2.99 5.18
N GLY A 52 -2.04 3.88 4.52
CA GLY A 52 -2.12 5.33 4.64
C GLY A 52 -0.74 5.97 4.79
N GLY A 53 -0.27 6.72 3.78
CA GLY A 53 1.07 7.30 3.72
C GLY A 53 1.26 8.60 4.53
N GLY A 54 0.23 9.10 5.19
CA GLY A 54 0.25 10.40 5.88
C GLY A 54 1.13 10.52 7.13
N PRO A 55 1.22 9.50 8.02
CA PRO A 55 1.89 9.63 9.32
C PRO A 55 3.41 9.41 9.22
N GLN A 56 4.07 10.24 8.43
CA GLN A 56 5.51 10.12 8.19
C GLN A 56 6.33 10.65 9.36
N GLU A 57 7.24 9.85 9.88
CA GLU A 57 8.14 10.27 10.96
C GLU A 57 8.95 11.50 10.53
N ASN A 58 8.85 12.58 11.31
CA ASN A 58 9.50 13.89 11.04
C ASN A 58 9.13 14.51 9.67
N GLY A 59 8.05 14.09 9.04
CA GLY A 59 7.63 14.54 7.71
C GLY A 59 8.49 14.05 6.55
N LEU A 60 9.38 13.09 6.81
CA LEU A 60 10.29 12.55 5.80
C LEU A 60 9.58 11.54 4.91
N ASP A 61 9.88 11.60 3.61
CA ASP A 61 9.21 10.78 2.61
C ASP A 61 9.87 9.39 2.43
N PRO A 62 9.10 8.29 2.38
CA PRO A 62 9.62 6.92 2.32
C PRO A 62 10.17 6.52 0.94
N HIS A 63 10.18 7.39 -0.05
CA HIS A 63 11.01 7.19 -1.24
C HIS A 63 12.50 7.19 -0.92
N LEU A 64 12.88 7.77 0.23
CA LEU A 64 14.24 7.79 0.74
C LEU A 64 14.36 6.94 2.01
N PHE A 65 15.51 6.33 2.23
CA PHE A 65 15.79 5.51 3.41
C PHE A 65 15.56 6.25 4.74
N SER A 66 15.90 7.54 4.78
CA SER A 66 15.69 8.40 5.97
C SER A 66 14.21 8.57 6.35
N GLY A 67 13.30 8.46 5.39
CA GLY A 67 11.85 8.63 5.60
C GLY A 67 11.08 7.32 5.65
N ARG A 68 11.75 6.18 5.80
CA ARG A 68 11.12 4.86 5.75
C ARG A 68 10.07 4.58 6.83
N ASN A 69 10.08 5.32 7.94
CA ASN A 69 9.22 5.06 9.09
C ASN A 69 7.89 5.82 9.01
N GLN A 70 6.79 5.06 9.18
CA GLN A 70 5.47 5.59 9.46
C GLN A 70 5.12 5.31 10.93
N ILE A 71 4.78 6.37 11.65
CA ILE A 71 4.47 6.31 13.08
C ILE A 71 3.05 6.77 13.34
N TYR A 72 2.38 6.18 14.34
CA TYR A 72 0.97 6.42 14.61
C TYR A 72 0.77 6.93 16.04
N PRO A 73 1.11 8.21 16.33
CA PRO A 73 0.89 8.79 17.66
C PRO A 73 -0.58 8.67 18.06
N GLY A 74 -0.84 8.40 19.34
CA GLY A 74 -2.21 8.24 19.85
C GLY A 74 -2.96 7.01 19.32
N ASN A 75 -2.25 5.99 18.87
CA ASN A 75 -2.83 4.76 18.31
C ASN A 75 -3.74 5.02 17.09
N MET A 76 -3.37 5.96 16.23
CA MET A 76 -4.20 6.41 15.11
C MET A 76 -4.05 5.55 13.84
N PHE A 77 -3.57 4.32 13.95
CA PHE A 77 -3.45 3.41 12.79
C PHE A 77 -4.80 3.22 12.07
N ASP A 78 -5.84 2.86 12.82
CA ASP A 78 -7.19 2.63 12.27
C ASP A 78 -7.79 3.89 11.61
N TYR A 79 -7.43 5.07 12.12
CA TYR A 79 -7.84 6.33 11.53
C TYR A 79 -7.34 6.46 10.08
N HIS A 80 -6.11 6.01 9.81
CA HIS A 80 -5.50 6.03 8.49
C HIS A 80 -6.04 4.92 7.58
N VAL A 81 -6.38 3.76 8.13
CA VAL A 81 -6.94 2.62 7.38
C VAL A 81 -8.39 2.88 6.92
N LYS A 82 -9.15 3.69 7.67
CA LYS A 82 -10.59 3.89 7.41
C LYS A 82 -10.96 4.22 5.95
N PRO A 83 -10.30 5.16 5.24
CA PRO A 83 -10.67 5.43 3.84
C PRO A 83 -10.49 4.23 2.91
N PHE A 84 -9.55 3.34 3.23
CA PHE A 84 -9.35 2.09 2.48
C PHE A 84 -10.46 1.08 2.78
N ILE A 85 -10.89 0.95 4.04
CA ILE A 85 -12.04 0.11 4.41
C ILE A 85 -13.28 0.53 3.62
N ASP A 86 -13.57 1.83 3.59
CA ASP A 86 -14.73 2.35 2.87
C ASP A 86 -14.62 2.08 1.36
N ALA A 87 -13.44 2.25 0.77
CA ALA A 87 -13.19 1.94 -0.64
C ALA A 87 -13.36 0.44 -0.95
N ILE A 88 -12.83 -0.44 -0.09
CA ILE A 88 -12.96 -1.89 -0.21
C ILE A 88 -14.44 -2.31 -0.19
N ASN A 89 -15.22 -1.76 0.73
CA ASN A 89 -16.66 -2.03 0.86
C ASN A 89 -17.47 -1.52 -0.35
N ASN A 90 -16.87 -0.68 -1.19
CA ASN A 90 -17.46 -0.15 -2.43
C ASN A 90 -16.74 -0.65 -3.69
N ASN A 91 -16.32 -1.92 -3.70
CA ASN A 91 -15.78 -2.63 -4.87
C ASN A 91 -14.50 -2.03 -5.45
N LEU A 92 -13.57 -1.55 -4.61
CA LEU A 92 -12.27 -1.07 -5.06
C LEU A 92 -11.55 -2.09 -5.95
N ALA A 93 -11.18 -1.69 -7.17
CA ALA A 93 -10.53 -2.57 -8.14
C ALA A 93 -9.06 -2.87 -7.77
N VAL A 94 -8.27 -1.84 -7.47
CA VAL A 94 -6.83 -1.98 -7.23
C VAL A 94 -6.42 -1.21 -5.98
N ILE A 95 -5.53 -1.80 -5.20
CA ILE A 95 -4.90 -1.15 -4.04
C ILE A 95 -3.38 -1.17 -4.20
N MET A 96 -2.72 -0.07 -3.78
CA MET A 96 -1.27 0.02 -3.80
C MET A 96 -0.74 0.19 -2.37
N PRO A 97 0.05 -0.77 -1.85
CA PRO A 97 0.81 -0.60 -0.62
C PRO A 97 1.91 0.46 -0.77
N TYR A 98 2.19 1.21 0.30
CA TYR A 98 3.23 2.23 0.28
C TYR A 98 4.62 1.65 0.57
N TYR A 99 5.65 2.47 0.46
CA TYR A 99 7.05 2.08 0.70
C TYR A 99 7.40 1.95 2.18
N GLY A 100 6.67 2.63 3.05
CA GLY A 100 7.05 2.80 4.46
C GLY A 100 7.03 1.52 5.29
N ILE A 101 7.60 1.61 6.48
CA ILE A 101 7.51 0.62 7.55
C ILE A 101 6.50 1.16 8.56
N THR A 102 5.41 0.45 8.80
CA THR A 102 4.43 0.78 9.85
C THR A 102 5.01 0.38 11.22
N VAL A 103 5.79 1.27 11.82
CA VAL A 103 6.59 0.96 13.00
C VAL A 103 5.72 0.44 14.15
N ASN A 104 6.06 -0.74 14.66
CA ASN A 104 5.39 -1.41 15.79
C ASN A 104 3.89 -1.67 15.60
N GLN A 105 3.39 -1.74 14.35
CA GLN A 105 2.00 -2.10 14.07
C GLN A 105 1.83 -3.59 13.71
N THR A 106 2.92 -4.28 13.40
CA THR A 106 2.94 -5.66 12.91
C THR A 106 4.05 -6.47 13.57
N SER A 107 4.06 -7.78 13.36
CA SER A 107 5.05 -8.70 13.96
C SER A 107 6.48 -8.44 13.47
N GLU A 108 6.64 -7.83 12.27
CA GLU A 108 7.95 -7.47 11.72
C GLU A 108 7.96 -6.03 11.18
N ASN A 109 9.08 -5.32 11.39
CA ASN A 109 9.29 -3.97 10.87
C ASN A 109 9.94 -4.03 9.47
N VAL A 110 9.14 -4.34 8.45
CA VAL A 110 9.53 -4.33 7.04
C VAL A 110 8.62 -3.43 6.22
N ALA A 111 9.07 -2.99 5.06
CA ALA A 111 8.26 -2.18 4.16
C ALA A 111 6.95 -2.90 3.82
N ILE A 112 5.87 -2.14 3.69
CA ILE A 112 4.50 -2.64 3.58
C ILE A 112 4.34 -3.67 2.46
N GLY A 113 5.01 -3.49 1.32
CA GLY A 113 4.99 -4.45 0.21
C GLY A 113 5.57 -5.85 0.52
N PHE A 114 6.28 -5.99 1.65
CA PHE A 114 6.85 -7.26 2.14
C PHE A 114 6.19 -7.75 3.43
N ASN A 115 5.15 -7.04 3.91
CA ASN A 115 4.56 -7.28 5.21
C ASN A 115 3.29 -8.13 5.10
N LYS A 116 3.40 -9.41 5.47
CA LYS A 116 2.30 -10.38 5.40
C LYS A 116 1.14 -10.05 6.36
N ASP A 117 1.45 -9.47 7.53
CA ASP A 117 0.40 -9.09 8.49
C ASP A 117 -0.51 -8.01 7.89
N LEU A 118 0.06 -7.08 7.11
CA LEU A 118 -0.73 -6.02 6.45
C LEU A 118 -1.46 -6.52 5.21
N LEU A 119 -0.79 -7.24 4.31
CA LEU A 119 -1.36 -7.56 3.01
C LEU A 119 -2.22 -8.83 3.04
N THR A 120 -1.79 -9.85 3.75
CA THR A 120 -2.57 -11.09 3.86
C THR A 120 -3.52 -11.03 5.07
N THR A 121 -3.00 -10.81 6.28
CA THR A 121 -3.84 -10.92 7.49
C THR A 121 -4.87 -9.80 7.52
N LEU A 122 -4.45 -8.54 7.53
CA LEU A 122 -5.39 -7.41 7.60
C LEU A 122 -6.17 -7.26 6.28
N LEU A 123 -5.48 -7.04 5.14
CA LEU A 123 -6.16 -6.63 3.91
C LEU A 123 -6.99 -7.76 3.30
N ARG A 124 -6.43 -8.98 3.14
CA ARG A 124 -7.16 -10.10 2.53
C ARG A 124 -8.15 -10.75 3.48
N ASN A 125 -7.68 -11.12 4.70
CA ASN A 125 -8.48 -11.98 5.57
C ASN A 125 -9.48 -11.18 6.41
N GLU A 126 -9.04 -10.10 7.06
CA GLU A 126 -9.91 -9.33 7.96
C GLU A 126 -10.82 -8.36 7.21
N LEU A 127 -10.26 -7.60 6.23
CA LEU A 127 -11.03 -6.65 5.44
C LEU A 127 -11.70 -7.28 4.20
N GLY A 128 -11.39 -8.52 3.87
CA GLY A 128 -12.03 -9.28 2.80
C GLY A 128 -11.73 -8.76 1.39
N TYR A 129 -10.64 -8.01 1.20
CA TYR A 129 -10.30 -7.43 -0.11
C TYR A 129 -9.99 -8.51 -1.16
N LYS A 130 -10.64 -8.42 -2.33
CA LYS A 130 -10.52 -9.39 -3.43
C LYS A 130 -9.95 -8.81 -4.72
N GLY A 131 -9.72 -7.50 -4.76
CA GLY A 131 -9.12 -6.83 -5.93
C GLY A 131 -7.62 -7.08 -6.04
N VAL A 132 -6.97 -6.39 -6.96
CA VAL A 132 -5.54 -6.52 -7.23
C VAL A 132 -4.71 -5.73 -6.21
N ILE A 133 -3.68 -6.33 -5.63
CA ILE A 133 -2.64 -5.66 -4.86
C ILE A 133 -1.45 -5.40 -5.78
N CYS A 134 -1.33 -4.16 -6.25
CA CYS A 134 -0.22 -3.72 -7.09
C CYS A 134 0.85 -3.05 -6.23
N SER A 135 2.07 -3.54 -6.23
CA SER A 135 3.15 -2.89 -5.46
C SER A 135 3.38 -1.46 -5.94
N ASP A 136 3.88 -0.61 -5.05
CA ASP A 136 4.46 0.66 -5.48
C ASP A 136 5.77 0.40 -6.28
N TRP A 137 6.27 1.40 -6.98
CA TRP A 137 7.32 1.26 -7.99
C TRP A 137 8.71 1.03 -7.38
N GLY A 138 9.37 -0.04 -7.84
CA GLY A 138 10.76 -0.30 -7.49
C GLY A 138 10.97 -0.78 -6.05
N ILE A 139 10.06 -1.57 -5.50
CA ILE A 139 10.21 -2.11 -4.13
C ILE A 139 11.33 -3.15 -4.03
N ILE A 140 11.56 -3.93 -5.09
CA ILE A 140 12.56 -5.00 -5.09
C ILE A 140 13.98 -4.44 -5.13
N ASN A 141 14.24 -3.52 -6.05
CA ASN A 141 15.60 -3.04 -6.34
C ASN A 141 15.95 -1.72 -5.63
N GLY A 142 14.96 -0.92 -5.20
CA GLY A 142 15.20 0.43 -4.71
C GLY A 142 14.71 0.72 -3.30
N ARG A 143 13.51 0.27 -2.93
CA ARG A 143 12.83 0.67 -1.67
C ARG A 143 12.47 -0.53 -0.81
N HIS A 144 13.45 -1.38 -0.62
CA HIS A 144 13.36 -2.65 0.13
C HIS A 144 13.66 -2.47 1.63
N TRP A 145 12.96 -1.50 2.25
CA TRP A 145 13.21 -1.16 3.65
C TRP A 145 12.91 -2.34 4.59
N GLY A 146 13.88 -2.66 5.45
CA GLY A 146 13.79 -3.79 6.39
C GLY A 146 14.10 -5.16 5.80
N VAL A 147 14.31 -5.26 4.47
CA VAL A 147 14.67 -6.52 3.78
C VAL A 147 15.93 -6.36 2.93
N GLY A 148 16.79 -5.41 3.28
CA GLY A 148 18.00 -5.10 2.52
C GLY A 148 19.02 -6.23 2.44
N ASP A 149 19.06 -7.11 3.44
CA ASP A 149 19.98 -8.25 3.49
C ASP A 149 19.53 -9.45 2.62
N LEU A 150 18.29 -9.42 2.13
CA LEU A 150 17.76 -10.45 1.24
C LEU A 150 18.25 -10.22 -0.20
N SER A 151 18.50 -11.30 -0.93
CA SER A 151 18.74 -11.28 -2.37
C SER A 151 17.50 -10.78 -3.14
N ILE A 152 17.66 -10.44 -4.40
CA ILE A 152 16.54 -10.04 -5.29
C ILE A 152 15.49 -11.15 -5.36
N GLU A 153 15.90 -12.40 -5.51
CA GLU A 153 15.02 -13.58 -5.54
C GLU A 153 14.23 -13.72 -4.25
N GLU A 154 14.88 -13.61 -3.09
CA GLU A 154 14.23 -13.70 -1.79
C GLU A 154 13.25 -12.54 -1.54
N ARG A 155 13.54 -11.34 -2.05
CA ARG A 155 12.61 -10.20 -2.00
C ARG A 155 11.35 -10.46 -2.82
N TYR A 156 11.49 -11.02 -4.04
CA TYR A 156 10.33 -11.44 -4.84
C TYR A 156 9.50 -12.48 -4.11
N ILE A 157 10.12 -13.53 -3.58
CA ILE A 157 9.44 -14.58 -2.79
C ILE A 157 8.69 -13.95 -1.62
N LYS A 158 9.37 -13.09 -0.83
CA LYS A 158 8.75 -12.46 0.34
C LYS A 158 7.58 -11.53 -0.04
N ALA A 159 7.68 -10.78 -1.12
CA ALA A 159 6.61 -9.90 -1.58
C ALA A 159 5.39 -10.70 -2.10
N ILE A 160 5.62 -11.76 -2.86
CA ILE A 160 4.57 -12.67 -3.34
C ILE A 160 3.90 -13.37 -2.15
N ASP A 161 4.68 -13.91 -1.20
CA ASP A 161 4.14 -14.55 0.01
C ASP A 161 3.39 -13.56 0.92
N ALA A 162 3.78 -12.29 0.93
CA ALA A 162 3.04 -11.24 1.62
C ALA A 162 1.69 -10.93 0.96
N GLY A 163 1.51 -11.19 -0.34
CA GLY A 163 0.24 -11.03 -1.05
C GLY A 163 0.25 -10.05 -2.23
N ILE A 164 1.41 -9.65 -2.74
CA ILE A 164 1.50 -8.84 -3.97
C ILE A 164 1.07 -9.68 -5.18
N ASP A 165 0.12 -9.16 -5.96
CA ASP A 165 -0.35 -9.80 -7.21
C ASP A 165 0.37 -9.26 -8.44
N GLN A 166 0.75 -7.97 -8.41
CA GLN A 166 1.37 -7.27 -9.53
C GLN A 166 2.52 -6.39 -9.05
N PHE A 167 3.66 -6.49 -9.70
CA PHE A 167 4.81 -5.63 -9.42
C PHE A 167 4.78 -4.37 -10.28
N GLY A 168 4.78 -3.21 -9.62
CA GLY A 168 4.89 -1.92 -10.27
C GLY A 168 6.35 -1.55 -10.55
N GLY A 169 6.66 -1.18 -11.82
CA GLY A 169 7.96 -0.64 -12.20
C GLY A 169 9.15 -1.59 -12.14
N GLU A 170 8.96 -2.86 -11.80
CA GLU A 170 10.02 -3.87 -11.86
C GLU A 170 10.12 -4.47 -13.26
N LYS A 171 11.33 -4.91 -13.63
CA LYS A 171 11.64 -5.43 -14.98
C LYS A 171 12.28 -6.81 -14.97
N ASP A 172 12.47 -7.42 -13.79
CA ASP A 172 13.21 -8.66 -13.60
C ASP A 172 12.31 -9.90 -13.84
N THR A 173 11.61 -9.92 -14.98
CA THR A 173 10.67 -11.02 -15.32
C THR A 173 11.32 -12.39 -15.31
N GLU A 174 12.59 -12.49 -15.74
CA GLU A 174 13.35 -13.72 -15.75
C GLU A 174 13.53 -14.31 -14.34
N VAL A 175 13.73 -13.44 -13.34
CA VAL A 175 13.85 -13.88 -11.94
C VAL A 175 12.56 -14.58 -11.49
N VAL A 176 11.41 -13.98 -11.77
CA VAL A 176 10.10 -14.57 -11.41
C VAL A 176 9.86 -15.89 -12.15
N ILE A 177 10.20 -15.96 -13.45
CA ILE A 177 10.09 -17.19 -14.25
C ILE A 177 10.95 -18.31 -13.66
N GLU A 178 12.20 -18.01 -13.30
CA GLU A 178 13.09 -19.01 -12.69
C GLU A 178 12.63 -19.47 -11.30
N LEU A 179 12.05 -18.57 -10.50
CA LEU A 179 11.45 -18.94 -9.22
C LEU A 179 10.29 -19.92 -9.40
N VAL A 180 9.40 -19.66 -10.37
CA VAL A 180 8.26 -20.57 -10.67
C VAL A 180 8.76 -21.94 -11.16
N LYS A 181 9.85 -22.00 -11.94
CA LYS A 181 10.43 -23.28 -12.38
C LYS A 181 11.06 -24.10 -11.27
N LYS A 182 11.53 -23.42 -10.21
CA LYS A 182 12.16 -24.06 -9.05
C LYS A 182 11.13 -24.62 -8.04
N GLY A 183 9.86 -24.18 -8.10
CA GLY A 183 8.79 -24.54 -7.15
C GLY A 183 8.78 -23.56 -6.00
#